data_076a05da28b3ff469fc8bad7ca87c7b7
#
_entry.id   076a05da28b3ff469fc8bad7ca87c7b7
#
_cell.length_a   1.000
_cell.length_b   1.000
_cell.length_c   1.000
_cell.angle_alpha   90.00
_cell.angle_beta   90.00
_cell.angle_gamma   90.00
#
_symmetry.space_group_name_H-M   'P 1'
#
loop_
_entity.id
_entity.type
_entity.pdbx_description
1 polymer ?
#
loop_
_entity_poly.entity_id
_entity_poly.type
_entity_poly.pdbx_seq_one_letter_code
_entity_poly.pdbx_strand_id
1 'polypeptide(L)'
;MIFLMLAFVLASISFSKAQDTIAKTVLSFEQALELTKQNSHVIKQSQLLQQEKEQNLKSSRGLYLPTVGLSASYMMMSDDISLDLTPVRDAITPLYSTLSQYGRFSITGLSDDMATAAVRSQLSQGLTKVQSANWDQTIQEKNFGTVAADFKWPIYVGGKIRAANNVAKLEKKEAEEITRQKEGEITTELVERYFGLSLAKQAVKVRQDVFDGMKKHVDDAEKFEKHGFIANGDVLHAQFYQAQAERELSKAKRTVDIINQALVSTINLDDNAVVEPISELFYLDTIEAIDYYKKLAIEKNPLILQVGDKKQMAEQNYKVQIANFLPQIAVTGMYDIANKDLSPYMPDWMVGVGLKWSIFDGTHYNKARAALLKTKQVEEFQQKAGSDVETMIDKLYNELNMYHEQLVELESAKSFAEELLRTRQKAFVEEMSNATEVVDASLALAQVRIERLQAMYGYDLTLARLLQYSGIPEEYNNYRQKFGVKTESYKSEKIN
;
A
#
# COMPACT_ATOMS: atom_id res chain seq x y z
N MET A 1 15.41 -47.74 -40.24
CA MET A 1 16.42 -47.48 -41.29
C MET A 1 16.04 -46.17 -41.96
N ILE A 2 16.64 -45.07 -41.51
CA ILE A 2 16.94 -43.84 -42.28
C ILE A 2 17.77 -42.96 -41.31
N PHE A 3 19.05 -42.84 -41.60
CA PHE A 3 20.01 -41.95 -40.99
C PHE A 3 19.71 -40.51 -41.40
N LEU A 4 19.63 -39.58 -40.44
CA LEU A 4 19.70 -38.15 -40.72
C LEU A 4 20.96 -37.57 -40.09
N MET A 5 21.86 -37.15 -40.96
CA MET A 5 23.11 -36.43 -40.64
C MET A 5 22.77 -35.10 -39.94
N LEU A 6 23.35 -34.90 -38.77
CA LEU A 6 23.41 -33.64 -38.07
C LEU A 6 24.65 -32.86 -38.51
N ALA A 7 24.47 -31.84 -39.34
CA ALA A 7 25.50 -30.89 -39.71
C ALA A 7 25.75 -29.92 -38.56
N PHE A 8 26.89 -30.01 -37.91
CA PHE A 8 27.39 -29.07 -36.89
C PHE A 8 27.88 -27.82 -37.60
N VAL A 9 27.10 -26.76 -37.63
CA VAL A 9 27.56 -25.41 -37.98
C VAL A 9 28.15 -24.76 -36.74
N LEU A 10 29.46 -24.74 -36.64
CA LEU A 10 30.22 -23.92 -35.70
C LEU A 10 30.04 -22.43 -36.08
N ALA A 11 29.06 -21.78 -35.49
CA ALA A 11 29.02 -20.33 -35.49
C ALA A 11 30.03 -19.81 -34.47
N SER A 12 31.16 -19.32 -34.96
CA SER A 12 32.13 -18.54 -34.20
C SER A 12 31.46 -17.28 -33.68
N ILE A 13 30.99 -17.33 -32.43
CA ILE A 13 30.51 -16.12 -31.69
C ILE A 13 31.79 -15.32 -31.38
N SER A 14 32.05 -14.32 -32.21
CA SER A 14 32.98 -13.24 -31.87
C SER A 14 32.43 -12.51 -30.66
N PHE A 15 32.98 -12.78 -29.46
CA PHE A 15 32.80 -11.90 -28.31
C PHE A 15 33.44 -10.56 -28.64
N SER A 16 32.66 -9.65 -29.20
CA SER A 16 33.00 -8.25 -29.19
C SER A 16 33.00 -7.85 -27.71
N LYS A 17 34.20 -7.55 -27.18
CA LYS A 17 34.33 -6.79 -25.94
C LYS A 17 33.62 -5.46 -26.20
N ALA A 18 32.37 -5.36 -25.79
CA ALA A 18 31.73 -4.06 -25.62
C ALA A 18 32.62 -3.31 -24.60
N GLN A 19 33.34 -2.32 -25.09
CA GLN A 19 33.86 -1.28 -24.21
C GLN A 19 32.67 -0.74 -23.46
N ASP A 20 32.61 -0.92 -22.12
CA ASP A 20 31.69 -0.30 -21.22
C ASP A 20 31.87 1.23 -21.33
N THR A 21 31.28 1.80 -22.35
CA THR A 21 31.03 3.24 -22.41
C THR A 21 29.94 3.47 -21.42
N ILE A 22 30.31 3.93 -20.19
CA ILE A 22 29.38 4.38 -19.17
C ILE A 22 28.43 5.38 -19.85
N ALA A 23 27.23 4.94 -20.13
CA ALA A 23 26.23 5.76 -20.81
C ALA A 23 25.79 6.89 -19.85
N LYS A 24 26.25 8.12 -20.12
CA LYS A 24 25.73 9.29 -19.41
C LYS A 24 24.27 9.50 -19.80
N THR A 25 23.37 9.36 -18.85
CA THR A 25 21.94 9.63 -19.04
C THR A 25 21.65 11.06 -18.61
N VAL A 26 21.43 11.93 -19.57
CA VAL A 26 21.07 13.34 -19.34
C VAL A 26 19.56 13.40 -19.05
N LEU A 27 19.17 13.88 -17.89
CA LEU A 27 17.78 13.95 -17.48
C LEU A 27 17.41 15.31 -16.90
N SER A 28 16.25 15.84 -17.32
CA SER A 28 15.59 16.91 -16.56
C SER A 28 14.88 16.31 -15.33
N PHE A 29 14.51 17.16 -14.38
CA PHE A 29 13.76 16.71 -13.21
C PHE A 29 12.41 16.11 -13.61
N GLU A 30 11.71 16.69 -14.58
CA GLU A 30 10.43 16.22 -15.11
C GLU A 30 10.56 14.81 -15.72
N GLN A 31 11.61 14.58 -16.51
CA GLN A 31 11.90 13.26 -17.10
C GLN A 31 12.23 12.23 -16.01
N ALA A 32 13.03 12.63 -15.03
CA ALA A 32 13.36 11.77 -13.90
C ALA A 32 12.11 11.42 -13.08
N LEU A 33 11.20 12.37 -12.87
CA LEU A 33 9.94 12.16 -12.15
C LEU A 33 9.02 11.17 -12.89
N GLU A 34 8.89 11.34 -14.21
CA GLU A 34 8.08 10.43 -15.02
C GLU A 34 8.63 9.00 -14.99
N LEU A 35 9.94 8.84 -15.19
CA LEU A 35 10.60 7.53 -15.09
C LEU A 35 10.42 6.90 -13.69
N THR A 36 10.57 7.72 -12.64
CA THR A 36 10.39 7.24 -11.27
C THR A 36 8.96 6.75 -11.03
N LYS A 37 7.94 7.49 -11.48
CA LYS A 37 6.54 7.10 -11.34
C LYS A 37 6.23 5.79 -12.10
N GLN A 38 6.79 5.62 -13.29
CA GLN A 38 6.59 4.41 -14.10
C GLN A 38 7.28 3.17 -13.51
N ASN A 39 8.48 3.36 -12.96
CA ASN A 39 9.33 2.25 -12.54
C ASN A 39 9.21 1.89 -11.05
N SER A 40 8.74 2.82 -10.20
CA SER A 40 8.71 2.63 -8.75
C SER A 40 7.90 1.41 -8.32
N HIS A 41 8.54 0.50 -7.60
CA HIS A 41 7.89 -0.65 -6.98
C HIS A 41 6.94 -0.23 -5.83
N VAL A 42 7.22 0.88 -5.14
CA VAL A 42 6.38 1.41 -4.07
C VAL A 42 5.04 1.91 -4.63
N ILE A 43 5.06 2.63 -5.76
CA ILE A 43 3.82 3.07 -6.43
C ILE A 43 3.05 1.85 -6.96
N LYS A 44 3.72 0.90 -7.62
CA LYS A 44 3.08 -0.34 -8.11
C LYS A 44 2.44 -1.14 -6.97
N GLN A 45 3.11 -1.25 -5.82
CA GLN A 45 2.56 -1.91 -4.63
C GLN A 45 1.29 -1.22 -4.13
N SER A 46 1.27 0.13 -4.04
CA SER A 46 0.09 0.88 -3.59
C SER A 46 -1.08 0.78 -4.58
N GLN A 47 -0.80 0.76 -5.88
CA GLN A 47 -1.81 0.53 -6.91
C GLN A 47 -2.41 -0.88 -6.85
N LEU A 48 -1.58 -1.91 -6.57
CA LEU A 48 -2.07 -3.28 -6.34
C LEU A 48 -2.93 -3.37 -5.08
N LEU A 49 -2.57 -2.65 -4.00
CA LEU A 49 -3.42 -2.52 -2.81
C LEU A 49 -4.77 -1.90 -3.15
N GLN A 50 -4.79 -0.84 -3.95
CA GLN A 50 -6.04 -0.22 -4.41
C GLN A 50 -6.89 -1.20 -5.21
N GLN A 51 -6.30 -1.98 -6.12
CA GLN A 51 -7.01 -3.03 -6.88
C GLN A 51 -7.54 -4.13 -5.96
N GLU A 52 -6.76 -4.56 -4.96
CA GLU A 52 -7.21 -5.53 -3.94
C GLU A 52 -8.46 -5.01 -3.22
N LYS A 53 -8.43 -3.75 -2.72
CA LYS A 53 -9.58 -3.16 -2.03
C LYS A 53 -10.78 -2.97 -2.93
N GLU A 54 -10.58 -2.74 -4.22
CA GLU A 54 -11.68 -2.72 -5.20
C GLU A 54 -12.33 -4.11 -5.35
N GLN A 55 -11.54 -5.20 -5.39
CA GLN A 55 -12.10 -6.55 -5.42
C GLN A 55 -12.83 -6.88 -4.10
N ASN A 56 -12.30 -6.45 -2.96
CA ASN A 56 -12.95 -6.60 -1.66
C ASN A 56 -14.30 -5.85 -1.60
N LEU A 57 -14.39 -4.66 -2.21
CA LEU A 57 -15.65 -3.94 -2.36
C LEU A 57 -16.64 -4.72 -3.24
N LYS A 58 -16.20 -5.31 -4.37
CA LYS A 58 -17.05 -6.17 -5.21
C LYS A 58 -17.52 -7.40 -4.43
N SER A 59 -16.61 -8.03 -3.68
CA SER A 59 -16.92 -9.17 -2.81
C SER A 59 -17.96 -8.81 -1.74
N SER A 60 -17.81 -7.66 -1.09
CA SER A 60 -18.77 -7.21 -0.06
C SER A 60 -20.18 -6.99 -0.59
N ARG A 61 -20.32 -6.60 -1.86
CA ARG A 61 -21.62 -6.53 -2.54
C ARG A 61 -22.26 -7.92 -2.74
N GLY A 62 -21.42 -8.95 -2.91
CA GLY A 62 -21.85 -10.34 -2.97
C GLY A 62 -22.59 -10.82 -1.71
N LEU A 63 -22.38 -10.15 -0.56
CA LEU A 63 -23.11 -10.47 0.69
C LEU A 63 -24.63 -10.28 0.60
N TYR A 64 -25.14 -9.54 -0.39
CA TYR A 64 -26.57 -9.43 -0.67
C TYR A 64 -27.12 -10.59 -1.47
N LEU A 65 -26.25 -11.36 -2.09
CA LEU A 65 -26.66 -12.48 -2.95
C LEU A 65 -26.81 -13.76 -2.13
N PRO A 66 -27.62 -14.72 -2.60
CA PRO A 66 -27.67 -16.04 -2.01
C PRO A 66 -26.34 -16.77 -2.17
N THR A 67 -26.00 -17.57 -1.18
CA THR A 67 -24.93 -18.56 -1.29
C THR A 67 -25.53 -19.92 -1.63
N VAL A 68 -24.93 -20.62 -2.60
CA VAL A 68 -25.24 -21.99 -2.95
C VAL A 68 -24.00 -22.82 -2.71
N GLY A 69 -24.16 -23.91 -1.98
CA GLY A 69 -23.10 -24.85 -1.65
C GLY A 69 -23.51 -26.28 -1.95
N LEU A 70 -22.55 -27.17 -1.98
CA LEU A 70 -22.74 -28.63 -1.99
C LEU A 70 -22.19 -29.16 -0.69
N SER A 71 -23.02 -29.94 0.02
CA SER A 71 -22.62 -30.65 1.23
C SER A 71 -22.79 -32.17 1.01
N ALA A 72 -21.84 -32.93 1.53
CA ALA A 72 -21.94 -34.39 1.60
C ALA A 72 -21.71 -34.80 3.03
N SER A 73 -22.58 -35.64 3.56
CA SER A 73 -22.47 -36.17 4.91
C SER A 73 -22.73 -37.67 4.95
N TYR A 74 -22.02 -38.35 5.81
CA TYR A 74 -22.28 -39.75 6.18
C TYR A 74 -22.44 -39.83 7.71
N MET A 75 -23.61 -40.33 8.12
CA MET A 75 -24.00 -40.40 9.52
C MET A 75 -24.04 -41.84 9.96
N MET A 76 -23.60 -42.07 11.20
CA MET A 76 -23.70 -43.37 11.89
C MET A 76 -24.37 -43.16 13.25
N MET A 77 -25.41 -43.88 13.50
CA MET A 77 -26.14 -43.88 14.78
C MET A 77 -25.94 -45.23 15.50
N SER A 78 -26.23 -45.30 16.79
CA SER A 78 -26.15 -46.55 17.59
C SER A 78 -27.12 -47.62 17.10
N ASP A 79 -28.35 -47.20 16.73
CA ASP A 79 -29.42 -48.05 16.35
C ASP A 79 -30.27 -47.43 15.23
N ASP A 80 -31.02 -48.25 14.52
CA ASP A 80 -32.02 -47.80 13.56
C ASP A 80 -33.15 -47.04 14.28
N ILE A 81 -33.70 -46.04 13.66
CA ILE A 81 -34.92 -45.40 14.15
C ILE A 81 -36.09 -46.21 13.57
N SER A 82 -36.80 -46.93 14.43
CA SER A 82 -37.99 -47.71 14.02
C SER A 82 -39.22 -47.26 14.77
N LEU A 83 -40.37 -47.52 14.14
CA LEU A 83 -41.70 -47.32 14.70
C LEU A 83 -42.27 -48.71 15.02
N ASP A 84 -42.38 -49.03 16.31
CA ASP A 84 -43.00 -50.25 16.80
C ASP A 84 -44.52 -50.11 16.69
N LEU A 85 -45.12 -50.80 15.75
CA LEU A 85 -46.60 -50.92 15.55
C LEU A 85 -47.16 -52.17 16.16
N THR A 86 -46.41 -52.97 16.96
CA THR A 86 -46.86 -54.14 17.66
C THR A 86 -48.12 -53.88 18.52
N PRO A 87 -48.25 -52.70 19.22
CA PRO A 87 -49.50 -52.42 19.95
C PRO A 87 -50.76 -52.38 19.06
N VAL A 88 -50.60 -51.93 17.78
CA VAL A 88 -51.68 -51.91 16.81
C VAL A 88 -52.06 -53.36 16.42
N ARG A 89 -51.05 -54.22 16.15
CA ARG A 89 -51.24 -55.65 15.91
C ARG A 89 -52.00 -56.30 17.06
N ASP A 90 -51.54 -56.02 18.27
CA ASP A 90 -52.12 -56.67 19.46
C ASP A 90 -53.54 -56.19 19.77
N ALA A 91 -53.90 -54.98 19.32
CA ALA A 91 -55.27 -54.47 19.40
C ALA A 91 -56.21 -55.08 18.38
N ILE A 92 -55.75 -55.35 17.14
CA ILE A 92 -56.58 -55.84 16.04
C ILE A 92 -56.63 -57.38 15.98
N THR A 93 -55.61 -58.08 16.42
CA THR A 93 -55.53 -59.54 16.42
C THR A 93 -56.72 -60.21 17.13
N PRO A 94 -57.13 -59.82 18.36
CA PRO A 94 -58.28 -60.40 19.05
C PRO A 94 -59.60 -60.21 18.26
N LEU A 95 -59.73 -59.04 17.59
CA LEU A 95 -60.91 -58.75 16.78
C LEU A 95 -61.01 -59.72 15.60
N TYR A 96 -59.94 -59.89 14.84
CA TYR A 96 -59.87 -60.83 13.73
C TYR A 96 -60.06 -62.28 14.16
N SER A 97 -59.44 -62.68 15.25
CA SER A 97 -59.56 -64.02 15.79
C SER A 97 -60.99 -64.31 16.25
N THR A 98 -61.65 -63.41 16.97
CA THR A 98 -63.00 -63.56 17.49
C THR A 98 -63.98 -63.59 16.31
N LEU A 99 -63.85 -62.70 15.34
CA LEU A 99 -64.76 -62.67 14.14
C LEU A 99 -64.58 -63.89 13.23
N SER A 100 -63.37 -64.40 13.08
CA SER A 100 -63.09 -65.64 12.31
C SER A 100 -63.64 -66.89 12.95
N GLN A 101 -63.68 -66.93 14.26
CA GLN A 101 -64.19 -68.12 15.03
C GLN A 101 -65.67 -68.04 15.32
N TYR A 102 -66.21 -66.92 15.74
CA TYR A 102 -67.52 -66.77 16.32
C TYR A 102 -68.45 -65.86 15.48
N GLY A 103 -67.93 -65.03 14.52
CA GLY A 103 -68.73 -64.11 13.72
C GLY A 103 -69.73 -64.86 12.87
N ARG A 104 -71.00 -64.37 12.79
CA ARG A 104 -72.02 -64.81 11.85
C ARG A 104 -72.22 -63.70 10.84
N PHE A 105 -72.31 -64.08 9.54
CA PHE A 105 -72.36 -63.12 8.43
C PHE A 105 -73.46 -63.56 7.48
N SER A 106 -74.16 -62.54 6.93
CA SER A 106 -75.17 -62.72 5.89
C SER A 106 -74.75 -61.93 4.65
N ILE A 107 -74.82 -62.52 3.49
CA ILE A 107 -74.53 -61.90 2.19
C ILE A 107 -75.69 -62.15 1.28
N THR A 108 -76.23 -61.11 0.64
CA THR A 108 -77.32 -61.20 -0.26
C THR A 108 -77.00 -62.17 -1.40
N GLY A 109 -77.89 -63.20 -1.61
CA GLY A 109 -77.71 -64.18 -2.68
C GLY A 109 -76.92 -65.45 -2.29
N LEU A 110 -76.52 -65.59 -1.00
CA LEU A 110 -75.89 -66.78 -0.47
C LEU A 110 -76.68 -67.25 0.79
N SER A 111 -76.61 -68.54 1.13
CA SER A 111 -77.09 -69.00 2.43
C SER A 111 -76.17 -68.47 3.54
N ASP A 112 -76.73 -68.18 4.74
CA ASP A 112 -75.99 -67.65 5.86
C ASP A 112 -74.82 -68.55 6.26
N ASP A 113 -74.93 -69.86 6.15
CA ASP A 113 -73.83 -70.78 6.43
C ASP A 113 -72.68 -70.67 5.42
N MET A 114 -73.03 -70.54 4.09
CA MET A 114 -72.00 -70.35 3.07
C MET A 114 -71.37 -69.00 3.13
N ALA A 115 -72.17 -67.96 3.38
CA ALA A 115 -71.66 -66.59 3.60
C ALA A 115 -70.73 -66.52 4.83
N THR A 116 -71.14 -67.14 5.94
CA THR A 116 -70.32 -67.20 7.18
C THR A 116 -69.02 -67.97 6.97
N ALA A 117 -69.04 -69.11 6.29
CA ALA A 117 -67.89 -69.94 5.99
C ALA A 117 -66.89 -69.15 5.10
N ALA A 118 -67.36 -68.46 4.07
CA ALA A 118 -66.54 -67.66 3.18
C ALA A 118 -65.87 -66.46 3.89
N VAL A 119 -66.66 -65.74 4.70
CA VAL A 119 -66.10 -64.56 5.46
C VAL A 119 -65.14 -64.98 6.55
N ARG A 120 -65.47 -66.08 7.25
CA ARG A 120 -64.54 -66.64 8.27
C ARG A 120 -63.20 -67.06 7.66
N SER A 121 -63.23 -67.70 6.48
CA SER A 121 -62.02 -68.08 5.76
C SER A 121 -61.20 -66.85 5.35
N GLN A 122 -61.81 -65.77 4.88
CA GLN A 122 -61.16 -64.53 4.54
C GLN A 122 -60.54 -63.84 5.82
N LEU A 123 -61.30 -63.82 6.89
CA LEU A 123 -60.86 -63.30 8.18
C LEU A 123 -59.65 -64.06 8.77
N SER A 124 -59.70 -65.43 8.65
CA SER A 124 -58.59 -66.30 9.08
C SER A 124 -57.30 -66.03 8.25
N GLN A 125 -57.48 -65.90 6.92
CA GLN A 125 -56.36 -65.51 6.06
C GLN A 125 -55.87 -64.12 6.40
N GLY A 126 -56.75 -63.16 6.70
CA GLY A 126 -56.41 -61.83 7.17
C GLY A 126 -55.63 -61.89 8.51
N LEU A 127 -56.09 -62.71 9.44
CA LEU A 127 -55.40 -62.89 10.73
C LEU A 127 -53.96 -63.41 10.56
N THR A 128 -53.79 -64.42 9.69
CA THR A 128 -52.46 -64.95 9.37
C THR A 128 -51.55 -63.84 8.80
N LYS A 129 -52.07 -63.01 7.90
CA LYS A 129 -51.35 -61.87 7.35
C LYS A 129 -50.96 -60.81 8.40
N VAL A 130 -51.90 -60.48 9.31
CA VAL A 130 -51.65 -59.56 10.45
C VAL A 130 -50.57 -60.10 11.37
N GLN A 131 -50.65 -61.42 11.67
CA GLN A 131 -49.67 -62.04 12.57
C GLN A 131 -48.30 -62.24 11.95
N SER A 132 -48.23 -62.47 10.63
CA SER A 132 -46.96 -62.67 9.92
C SER A 132 -46.30 -61.39 9.41
N ALA A 133 -47.04 -60.28 9.39
CA ALA A 133 -46.48 -58.98 8.97
C ALA A 133 -45.41 -58.50 9.93
N ASN A 134 -44.40 -57.78 9.38
CA ASN A 134 -43.45 -57.05 10.19
C ASN A 134 -44.12 -55.76 10.69
N TRP A 135 -44.26 -55.64 12.03
CA TRP A 135 -44.85 -54.48 12.71
C TRP A 135 -43.80 -53.51 13.26
N ASP A 136 -42.50 -53.82 13.11
CA ASP A 136 -41.40 -52.88 13.39
C ASP A 136 -40.95 -52.30 12.08
N GLN A 137 -41.40 -51.06 11.85
CA GLN A 137 -41.12 -50.34 10.59
C GLN A 137 -39.91 -49.48 10.79
N THR A 138 -38.77 -49.80 10.19
CA THR A 138 -37.61 -48.93 10.15
C THR A 138 -37.95 -47.64 9.40
N ILE A 139 -37.83 -46.51 10.08
CA ILE A 139 -38.03 -45.16 9.54
C ILE A 139 -36.74 -44.63 8.99
N GLN A 140 -35.60 -44.87 9.71
CA GLN A 140 -34.29 -44.44 9.28
C GLN A 140 -33.26 -45.49 9.68
N GLU A 141 -32.44 -45.93 8.73
CA GLU A 141 -31.34 -46.82 8.98
C GLU A 141 -30.22 -46.09 9.75
N LYS A 142 -29.52 -46.81 10.62
CA LYS A 142 -28.44 -46.28 11.47
C LYS A 142 -27.27 -45.72 10.67
N ASN A 143 -27.06 -46.19 9.45
CA ASN A 143 -26.00 -45.70 8.55
C ASN A 143 -26.63 -45.08 7.31
N PHE A 144 -26.51 -43.82 7.15
CA PHE A 144 -27.03 -43.13 5.96
C PHE A 144 -26.09 -42.04 5.44
N GLY A 145 -26.16 -41.79 4.15
CA GLY A 145 -25.37 -40.74 3.51
C GLY A 145 -26.26 -39.82 2.67
N THR A 146 -25.88 -38.54 2.62
CA THR A 146 -26.59 -37.57 1.79
C THR A 146 -25.58 -36.68 1.04
N VAL A 147 -25.95 -36.31 -0.18
CA VAL A 147 -25.33 -35.26 -0.99
C VAL A 147 -26.40 -34.25 -1.32
N ALA A 148 -26.27 -33.05 -0.75
CA ALA A 148 -27.32 -32.04 -0.90
C ALA A 148 -26.74 -30.71 -1.42
N ALA A 149 -27.54 -29.98 -2.18
CA ALA A 149 -27.32 -28.59 -2.51
C ALA A 149 -27.97 -27.70 -1.44
N ASP A 150 -27.13 -26.87 -0.79
CA ASP A 150 -27.56 -25.96 0.27
C ASP A 150 -27.71 -24.55 -0.31
N PHE A 151 -28.75 -23.86 0.07
CA PHE A 151 -29.06 -22.52 -0.34
C PHE A 151 -29.30 -21.65 0.90
N LYS A 152 -28.63 -20.47 0.96
CA LYS A 152 -28.83 -19.53 2.06
C LYS A 152 -28.82 -18.10 1.55
N TRP A 153 -29.89 -17.34 1.81
CA TRP A 153 -30.04 -15.97 1.41
C TRP A 153 -30.42 -15.08 2.60
N PRO A 154 -29.50 -14.16 3.01
CA PRO A 154 -29.81 -13.21 4.06
C PRO A 154 -30.71 -12.09 3.51
N ILE A 155 -31.97 -12.05 3.96
CA ILE A 155 -32.94 -11.01 3.55
C ILE A 155 -32.78 -9.76 4.40
N TYR A 156 -32.62 -9.96 5.73
CA TYR A 156 -32.43 -8.87 6.67
C TYR A 156 -31.49 -9.31 7.80
N VAL A 157 -30.43 -8.53 8.02
CA VAL A 157 -29.44 -8.80 9.05
C VAL A 157 -29.13 -7.57 9.92
N GLY A 158 -30.17 -6.78 10.18
CA GLY A 158 -30.04 -5.57 11.01
C GLY A 158 -29.16 -4.47 10.42
N GLY A 159 -28.92 -4.48 9.11
CA GLY A 159 -28.06 -3.51 8.42
C GLY A 159 -26.56 -3.89 8.37
N LYS A 160 -26.14 -5.04 8.88
CA LYS A 160 -24.72 -5.50 8.85
C LYS A 160 -24.11 -5.50 7.47
N ILE A 161 -24.83 -6.01 6.46
CA ILE A 161 -24.35 -6.07 5.08
C ILE A 161 -24.11 -4.65 4.54
N ARG A 162 -25.04 -3.73 4.80
CA ARG A 162 -24.88 -2.31 4.41
C ARG A 162 -23.64 -1.69 5.06
N ALA A 163 -23.47 -1.92 6.36
CA ALA A 163 -22.29 -1.41 7.08
C ALA A 163 -20.99 -2.03 6.55
N ALA A 164 -20.95 -3.34 6.28
CA ALA A 164 -19.80 -4.00 5.67
C ALA A 164 -19.45 -3.44 4.28
N ASN A 165 -20.45 -3.18 3.44
CA ASN A 165 -20.25 -2.54 2.14
C ASN A 165 -19.71 -1.11 2.27
N ASN A 166 -20.18 -0.34 3.27
CA ASN A 166 -19.67 1.00 3.53
C ASN A 166 -18.22 0.95 4.03
N VAL A 167 -17.86 -0.01 4.89
CA VAL A 167 -16.46 -0.22 5.31
C VAL A 167 -15.59 -0.54 4.10
N ALA A 168 -15.96 -1.49 3.24
CA ALA A 168 -15.19 -1.85 2.06
C ALA A 168 -15.05 -0.68 1.07
N LYS A 169 -16.08 0.20 0.96
CA LYS A 169 -15.99 1.43 0.16
C LYS A 169 -14.98 2.42 0.75
N LEU A 170 -14.96 2.57 2.08
CA LEU A 170 -14.02 3.45 2.77
C LEU A 170 -12.60 2.90 2.72
N GLU A 171 -12.40 1.57 2.82
CA GLU A 171 -11.10 0.93 2.65
C GLU A 171 -10.53 1.16 1.24
N LYS A 172 -11.38 1.12 0.19
CA LYS A 172 -10.96 1.47 -1.17
C LYS A 172 -10.49 2.93 -1.22
N LYS A 173 -11.27 3.85 -0.64
CA LYS A 173 -10.92 5.28 -0.60
C LYS A 173 -9.64 5.53 0.18
N GLU A 174 -9.45 4.88 1.33
CA GLU A 174 -8.21 4.93 2.09
C GLU A 174 -7.00 4.46 1.26
N ALA A 175 -7.15 3.38 0.46
CA ALA A 175 -6.10 2.88 -0.41
C ALA A 175 -5.76 3.86 -1.55
N GLU A 176 -6.73 4.63 -2.06
CA GLU A 176 -6.51 5.73 -3.01
C GLU A 176 -5.66 6.83 -2.36
N GLU A 177 -5.97 7.23 -1.12
CA GLU A 177 -5.20 8.23 -0.40
C GLU A 177 -3.79 7.73 0.00
N ILE A 178 -3.63 6.44 0.31
CA ILE A 178 -2.32 5.80 0.51
C ILE A 178 -1.48 5.91 -0.77
N THR A 179 -2.07 5.67 -1.94
CA THR A 179 -1.37 5.80 -3.22
C THR A 179 -0.91 7.25 -3.45
N ARG A 180 -1.78 8.24 -3.22
CA ARG A 180 -1.42 9.66 -3.30
C ARG A 180 -0.30 10.05 -2.32
N GLN A 181 -0.35 9.52 -1.10
CA GLN A 181 0.72 9.73 -0.12
C GLN A 181 2.05 9.18 -0.63
N LYS A 182 2.06 7.96 -1.18
CA LYS A 182 3.28 7.33 -1.71
C LYS A 182 3.83 8.06 -2.93
N GLU A 183 2.99 8.57 -3.80
CA GLU A 183 3.40 9.44 -4.92
C GLU A 183 4.05 10.73 -4.44
N GLY A 184 3.51 11.35 -3.39
CA GLY A 184 4.10 12.54 -2.77
C GLY A 184 5.45 12.25 -2.11
N GLU A 185 5.56 11.17 -1.35
CA GLU A 185 6.81 10.73 -0.70
C GLU A 185 7.92 10.49 -1.74
N ILE A 186 7.61 9.78 -2.83
CA ILE A 186 8.56 9.50 -3.91
C ILE A 186 8.94 10.77 -4.66
N THR A 187 8.01 11.70 -4.88
CA THR A 187 8.32 12.98 -5.49
C THR A 187 9.32 13.77 -4.65
N THR A 188 9.11 13.84 -3.34
CA THR A 188 10.02 14.51 -2.40
C THR A 188 11.37 13.80 -2.32
N GLU A 189 11.40 12.48 -2.28
CA GLU A 189 12.64 11.69 -2.32
C GLU A 189 13.43 11.93 -3.62
N LEU A 190 12.73 12.02 -4.75
CA LEU A 190 13.38 12.34 -6.02
C LEU A 190 13.95 13.77 -6.00
N VAL A 191 13.24 14.76 -5.46
CA VAL A 191 13.77 16.12 -5.26
C VAL A 191 15.06 16.08 -4.45
N GLU A 192 15.06 15.38 -3.33
CA GLU A 192 16.23 15.23 -2.46
C GLU A 192 17.43 14.64 -3.22
N ARG A 193 17.24 13.56 -3.96
CA ARG A 193 18.33 12.85 -4.64
C ARG A 193 18.78 13.52 -5.93
N TYR A 194 17.84 14.03 -6.74
CA TYR A 194 18.15 14.68 -7.99
C TYR A 194 18.89 16.01 -7.78
N PHE A 195 18.34 16.88 -6.93
CA PHE A 195 19.00 18.17 -6.63
C PHE A 195 20.18 18.01 -5.70
N GLY A 196 20.21 16.97 -4.85
CA GLY A 196 21.40 16.57 -4.13
C GLY A 196 22.57 16.19 -5.06
N LEU A 197 22.29 15.50 -6.17
CA LEU A 197 23.30 15.21 -7.20
C LEU A 197 23.73 16.49 -7.93
N SER A 198 22.80 17.39 -8.24
CA SER A 198 23.12 18.70 -8.85
C SER A 198 24.03 19.52 -7.94
N LEU A 199 23.69 19.62 -6.65
CA LEU A 199 24.53 20.26 -5.62
C LEU A 199 25.92 19.66 -5.57
N ALA A 200 26.02 18.33 -5.45
CA ALA A 200 27.31 17.64 -5.34
C ALA A 200 28.21 17.87 -6.56
N LYS A 201 27.64 17.84 -7.77
CA LYS A 201 28.37 18.14 -9.01
C LYS A 201 28.84 19.60 -9.08
N GLN A 202 28.03 20.53 -8.62
CA GLN A 202 28.43 21.94 -8.55
C GLN A 202 29.53 22.16 -7.49
N ALA A 203 29.42 21.48 -6.33
CA ALA A 203 30.47 21.51 -5.31
C ALA A 203 31.81 20.95 -5.84
N VAL A 204 31.78 19.90 -6.68
CA VAL A 204 33.00 19.41 -7.35
C VAL A 204 33.63 20.48 -8.22
N LYS A 205 32.84 21.26 -8.96
CA LYS A 205 33.38 22.37 -9.80
C LYS A 205 34.03 23.45 -8.94
N VAL A 206 33.38 23.86 -7.83
CA VAL A 206 33.96 24.82 -6.87
C VAL A 206 35.27 24.29 -6.27
N ARG A 207 35.32 23.02 -5.84
CA ARG A 207 36.53 22.40 -5.28
C ARG A 207 37.64 22.24 -6.34
N GLN A 208 37.26 21.98 -7.61
CA GLN A 208 38.22 21.92 -8.71
C GLN A 208 38.89 23.28 -8.93
N ASP A 209 38.09 24.37 -8.98
CA ASP A 209 38.63 25.71 -9.15
C ASP A 209 39.58 26.13 -7.99
N VAL A 210 39.23 25.71 -6.76
CA VAL A 210 40.14 25.90 -5.60
C VAL A 210 41.44 25.13 -5.79
N PHE A 211 41.38 23.87 -6.17
CA PHE A 211 42.57 23.04 -6.42
C PHE A 211 43.44 23.62 -7.53
N ASP A 212 42.87 24.04 -8.63
CA ASP A 212 43.57 24.63 -9.77
C ASP A 212 44.21 25.98 -9.38
N GLY A 213 43.48 26.78 -8.58
CA GLY A 213 44.03 28.03 -7.98
C GLY A 213 45.21 27.77 -7.06
N MET A 214 45.12 26.80 -6.14
CA MET A 214 46.20 26.44 -5.24
C MET A 214 47.41 25.89 -6.00
N LYS A 215 47.21 25.10 -7.05
CA LYS A 215 48.29 24.63 -7.93
C LYS A 215 49.03 25.78 -8.58
N LYS A 216 48.31 26.74 -9.17
CA LYS A 216 48.92 27.96 -9.76
C LYS A 216 49.68 28.75 -8.70
N HIS A 217 49.10 28.83 -7.49
CA HIS A 217 49.73 29.55 -6.38
C HIS A 217 51.07 28.90 -5.92
N VAL A 218 51.15 27.56 -5.86
CA VAL A 218 52.39 26.81 -5.60
C VAL A 218 53.42 27.10 -6.70
N ASP A 219 53.02 27.00 -7.98
CA ASP A 219 53.88 27.27 -9.13
C ASP A 219 54.47 28.71 -9.07
N ASP A 220 53.69 29.70 -8.63
CA ASP A 220 54.13 31.09 -8.52
C ASP A 220 55.02 31.27 -7.28
N ALA A 221 54.70 30.64 -6.13
CA ALA A 221 55.53 30.66 -4.93
C ALA A 221 56.92 30.04 -5.19
N GLU A 222 57.00 28.92 -5.90
CA GLU A 222 58.29 28.30 -6.26
C GLU A 222 59.15 29.20 -7.16
N LYS A 223 58.54 29.97 -8.09
CA LYS A 223 59.26 30.97 -8.88
C LYS A 223 59.79 32.11 -8.02
N PHE A 224 58.98 32.66 -7.09
CA PHE A 224 59.39 33.73 -6.18
C PHE A 224 60.49 33.30 -5.23
N GLU A 225 60.40 32.08 -4.69
CA GLU A 225 61.46 31.50 -3.83
C GLU A 225 62.77 31.36 -4.60
N LYS A 226 62.74 30.83 -5.83
CA LYS A 226 63.93 30.70 -6.66
C LYS A 226 64.60 32.04 -6.98
N HIS A 227 63.85 33.14 -7.01
CA HIS A 227 64.40 34.49 -7.16
C HIS A 227 64.71 35.19 -5.83
N GLY A 228 64.48 34.50 -4.68
CA GLY A 228 64.80 35.04 -3.36
C GLY A 228 63.80 36.04 -2.81
N PHE A 229 62.59 36.16 -3.42
CA PHE A 229 61.53 37.07 -2.97
C PHE A 229 60.72 36.57 -1.77
N ILE A 230 60.64 35.25 -1.62
CA ILE A 230 59.95 34.63 -0.47
C ILE A 230 60.78 33.52 0.15
N ALA A 231 60.47 33.12 1.41
CA ALA A 231 61.14 32.04 2.10
C ALA A 231 60.60 30.65 1.66
N ASN A 232 61.45 29.61 1.79
CA ASN A 232 61.01 28.23 1.55
C ASN A 232 59.80 27.81 2.41
N GLY A 233 59.63 28.40 3.61
CA GLY A 233 58.47 28.20 4.47
C GLY A 233 57.13 28.56 3.79
N ASP A 234 57.15 29.62 2.96
CA ASP A 234 55.96 30.08 2.24
C ASP A 234 55.58 29.07 1.13
N VAL A 235 56.57 28.48 0.47
CA VAL A 235 56.35 27.40 -0.52
C VAL A 235 55.75 26.16 0.13
N LEU A 236 56.31 25.72 1.25
CA LEU A 236 55.78 24.57 2.02
C LEU A 236 54.35 24.83 2.50
N HIS A 237 54.03 26.05 2.89
CA HIS A 237 52.68 26.47 3.26
C HIS A 237 51.70 26.36 2.07
N ALA A 238 52.06 26.85 0.89
CA ALA A 238 51.28 26.73 -0.32
C ALA A 238 51.06 25.27 -0.73
N GLN A 239 52.11 24.44 -0.67
CA GLN A 239 52.02 22.98 -0.97
C GLN A 239 51.08 22.25 0.01
N PHE A 240 51.08 22.62 1.31
CA PHE A 240 50.17 22.07 2.29
C PHE A 240 48.70 22.33 1.91
N TYR A 241 48.36 23.57 1.53
CA TYR A 241 46.98 23.90 1.14
C TYR A 241 46.60 23.31 -0.22
N GLN A 242 47.54 23.14 -1.15
CA GLN A 242 47.28 22.40 -2.39
C GLN A 242 46.89 20.95 -2.08
N ALA A 243 47.66 20.27 -1.20
CA ALA A 243 47.34 18.87 -0.81
C ALA A 243 46.01 18.80 -0.05
N GLN A 244 45.62 19.80 0.72
CA GLN A 244 44.32 19.91 1.36
C GLN A 244 43.19 20.09 0.33
N ALA A 245 43.36 20.96 -0.66
CA ALA A 245 42.39 21.18 -1.72
C ALA A 245 42.18 19.91 -2.57
N GLU A 246 43.24 19.12 -2.85
CA GLU A 246 43.17 17.87 -3.54
C GLU A 246 42.36 16.81 -2.77
N ARG A 247 42.53 16.72 -1.45
CA ARG A 247 41.75 15.82 -0.60
C ARG A 247 40.26 16.21 -0.60
N GLU A 248 39.94 17.50 -0.48
CA GLU A 248 38.55 17.99 -0.53
C GLU A 248 37.89 17.76 -1.89
N LEU A 249 38.63 17.93 -2.99
CA LEU A 249 38.18 17.61 -4.32
C LEU A 249 37.89 16.11 -4.50
N SER A 250 38.81 15.27 -4.03
CA SER A 250 38.64 13.80 -4.08
C SER A 250 37.41 13.36 -3.28
N LYS A 251 37.21 13.94 -2.10
CA LYS A 251 36.01 13.69 -1.26
C LYS A 251 34.73 14.12 -1.99
N ALA A 252 34.71 15.30 -2.61
CA ALA A 252 33.55 15.80 -3.35
C ALA A 252 33.21 14.88 -4.54
N LYS A 253 34.20 14.39 -5.29
CA LYS A 253 34.00 13.41 -6.39
C LYS A 253 33.37 12.11 -5.86
N ARG A 254 33.84 11.57 -4.74
CA ARG A 254 33.24 10.37 -4.12
C ARG A 254 31.82 10.61 -3.64
N THR A 255 31.51 11.80 -3.15
CA THR A 255 30.14 12.18 -2.77
C THR A 255 29.19 12.16 -3.98
N VAL A 256 29.64 12.60 -5.15
CA VAL A 256 28.86 12.50 -6.41
C VAL A 256 28.57 11.03 -6.74
N ASP A 257 29.56 10.12 -6.63
CA ASP A 257 29.34 8.70 -6.91
C ASP A 257 28.25 8.11 -5.98
N ILE A 258 28.32 8.41 -4.67
CA ILE A 258 27.35 7.90 -3.67
C ILE A 258 25.94 8.41 -3.99
N ILE A 259 25.78 9.72 -4.25
CA ILE A 259 24.44 10.31 -4.51
C ILE A 259 23.92 9.84 -5.87
N ASN A 260 24.80 9.66 -6.87
CA ASN A 260 24.39 9.09 -8.17
C ASN A 260 23.81 7.67 -8.02
N GLN A 261 24.46 6.80 -7.24
CA GLN A 261 23.94 5.46 -6.96
C GLN A 261 22.57 5.50 -6.29
N ALA A 262 22.40 6.41 -5.31
CA ALA A 262 21.11 6.60 -4.66
C ALA A 262 20.02 7.06 -5.64
N LEU A 263 20.33 8.00 -6.53
CA LEU A 263 19.39 8.49 -7.55
C LEU A 263 19.04 7.40 -8.58
N VAL A 264 20.05 6.66 -9.06
CA VAL A 264 19.87 5.53 -10.00
C VAL A 264 18.91 4.49 -9.41
N SER A 265 19.08 4.17 -8.12
CA SER A 265 18.18 3.27 -7.40
C SER A 265 16.74 3.80 -7.30
N THR A 266 16.57 5.13 -7.06
CA THR A 266 15.21 5.73 -6.98
C THR A 266 14.49 5.71 -8.33
N ILE A 267 15.20 6.00 -9.41
CA ILE A 267 14.64 6.02 -10.78
C ILE A 267 14.49 4.58 -11.33
N ASN A 268 15.18 3.62 -10.69
CA ASN A 268 15.27 2.22 -11.14
C ASN A 268 15.88 2.10 -12.54
N LEU A 269 17.07 2.71 -12.71
CA LEU A 269 17.94 2.56 -13.89
C LEU A 269 18.98 1.45 -13.64
N ASP A 270 19.75 1.12 -14.67
CA ASP A 270 20.87 0.18 -14.53
C ASP A 270 21.92 0.70 -13.53
N ASP A 271 22.46 -0.17 -12.69
CA ASP A 271 23.38 0.17 -11.59
C ASP A 271 24.64 0.95 -12.04
N ASN A 272 25.06 0.79 -13.31
CA ASN A 272 26.19 1.50 -13.89
C ASN A 272 25.82 2.84 -14.55
N ALA A 273 24.57 3.26 -14.50
CA ALA A 273 24.15 4.52 -15.11
C ALA A 273 24.73 5.72 -14.36
N VAL A 274 25.25 6.69 -15.13
CA VAL A 274 25.67 8.00 -14.60
C VAL A 274 24.67 9.06 -15.03
N VAL A 275 23.94 9.61 -14.06
CA VAL A 275 22.93 10.61 -14.33
C VAL A 275 23.59 11.99 -14.40
N GLU A 276 23.26 12.75 -15.47
CA GLU A 276 23.61 14.15 -15.62
C GLU A 276 22.35 15.01 -15.43
N PRO A 277 22.16 15.62 -14.24
CA PRO A 277 21.02 16.50 -13.98
C PRO A 277 21.20 17.81 -14.73
N ILE A 278 20.21 18.18 -15.54
CA ILE A 278 20.22 19.46 -16.29
C ILE A 278 19.30 20.53 -15.70
N SER A 279 18.40 20.14 -14.77
CA SER A 279 17.58 21.12 -14.06
C SER A 279 18.40 21.79 -12.95
N GLU A 280 18.35 23.11 -12.91
CA GLU A 280 19.08 23.93 -11.95
C GLU A 280 18.35 23.99 -10.60
N LEU A 281 19.11 24.20 -9.51
CA LEU A 281 18.59 24.59 -8.22
C LEU A 281 17.88 25.93 -8.36
N PHE A 282 16.82 26.16 -7.58
CA PHE A 282 16.05 27.39 -7.65
C PHE A 282 15.56 27.88 -6.29
N TYR A 283 15.17 29.13 -6.22
CA TYR A 283 14.36 29.68 -5.15
C TYR A 283 13.41 30.76 -5.68
N LEU A 284 12.39 31.07 -4.90
CA LEU A 284 11.38 32.09 -5.21
C LEU A 284 11.54 33.26 -4.25
N ASP A 285 11.38 34.48 -4.75
CA ASP A 285 11.38 35.68 -3.91
C ASP A 285 10.14 35.75 -3.00
N THR A 286 9.03 35.19 -3.45
CA THR A 286 7.77 35.18 -2.70
C THR A 286 7.00 33.88 -2.93
N ILE A 287 6.38 33.39 -1.88
CA ILE A 287 5.43 32.27 -1.92
C ILE A 287 4.10 32.73 -1.30
N GLU A 288 3.07 31.91 -1.38
CA GLU A 288 1.78 32.15 -0.77
C GLU A 288 1.90 32.22 0.76
N ALA A 289 0.94 32.89 1.40
CA ALA A 289 0.89 32.99 2.85
C ALA A 289 0.67 31.61 3.49
N ILE A 290 1.15 31.42 4.72
CA ILE A 290 1.09 30.15 5.45
C ILE A 290 -0.33 29.59 5.57
N ASP A 291 -1.34 30.46 5.73
CA ASP A 291 -2.74 30.05 5.84
C ASP A 291 -3.25 29.34 4.57
N TYR A 292 -2.70 29.65 3.40
CA TYR A 292 -3.01 28.94 2.17
C TYR A 292 -2.60 27.47 2.25
N TYR A 293 -1.40 27.17 2.73
CA TYR A 293 -0.89 25.81 2.87
C TYR A 293 -1.62 25.05 3.97
N LYS A 294 -1.94 25.69 5.10
CA LYS A 294 -2.72 25.09 6.18
C LYS A 294 -4.12 24.69 5.72
N LYS A 295 -4.80 25.58 4.98
CA LYS A 295 -6.12 25.27 4.41
C LYS A 295 -6.08 24.09 3.45
N LEU A 296 -5.11 24.08 2.56
CA LEU A 296 -4.93 22.98 1.62
C LEU A 296 -4.66 21.66 2.34
N ALA A 297 -3.86 21.66 3.39
CA ALA A 297 -3.57 20.46 4.15
C ALA A 297 -4.81 19.85 4.79
N ILE A 298 -5.69 20.66 5.36
CA ILE A 298 -6.96 20.17 5.92
C ILE A 298 -7.83 19.51 4.84
N GLU A 299 -7.84 20.09 3.64
CA GLU A 299 -8.70 19.63 2.54
C GLU A 299 -8.08 18.46 1.73
N LYS A 300 -6.76 18.43 1.57
CA LYS A 300 -6.08 17.58 0.58
C LYS A 300 -4.99 16.66 1.14
N ASN A 301 -4.53 16.86 2.38
CA ASN A 301 -3.47 16.01 2.92
C ASN A 301 -3.94 14.55 3.03
N PRO A 302 -3.25 13.59 2.38
CA PRO A 302 -3.68 12.20 2.35
C PRO A 302 -3.77 11.56 3.74
N LEU A 303 -2.90 11.93 4.69
CA LEU A 303 -2.93 11.39 6.05
C LEU A 303 -4.19 11.83 6.80
N ILE A 304 -4.58 13.11 6.69
CA ILE A 304 -5.80 13.63 7.32
C ILE A 304 -7.02 12.94 6.73
N LEU A 305 -7.06 12.75 5.41
CA LEU A 305 -8.15 12.07 4.71
C LEU A 305 -8.25 10.60 5.11
N GLN A 306 -7.14 9.87 5.18
CA GLN A 306 -7.08 8.48 5.65
C GLN A 306 -7.63 8.35 7.09
N VAL A 307 -7.25 9.24 8.00
CA VAL A 307 -7.75 9.21 9.38
C VAL A 307 -9.25 9.54 9.42
N GLY A 308 -9.73 10.43 8.57
CA GLY A 308 -11.15 10.71 8.39
C GLY A 308 -11.93 9.47 7.91
N ASP A 309 -11.40 8.72 6.96
CA ASP A 309 -12.00 7.47 6.50
C ASP A 309 -11.98 6.40 7.61
N LYS A 310 -10.90 6.30 8.40
CA LYS A 310 -10.83 5.40 9.58
C LYS A 310 -11.89 5.73 10.64
N LYS A 311 -12.18 7.01 10.88
CA LYS A 311 -13.27 7.42 11.77
C LYS A 311 -14.61 6.91 11.24
N GLN A 312 -14.90 7.13 9.96
CA GLN A 312 -16.12 6.63 9.34
C GLN A 312 -16.22 5.09 9.39
N MET A 313 -15.12 4.36 9.18
CA MET A 313 -15.08 2.90 9.34
C MET A 313 -15.40 2.46 10.77
N ALA A 314 -14.86 3.16 11.78
CA ALA A 314 -15.18 2.90 13.18
C ALA A 314 -16.68 3.12 13.48
N GLU A 315 -17.30 4.16 12.90
CA GLU A 315 -18.75 4.41 12.99
C GLU A 315 -19.57 3.29 12.35
N GLN A 316 -19.14 2.77 11.17
CA GLN A 316 -19.82 1.64 10.54
C GLN A 316 -19.68 0.37 11.40
N ASN A 317 -18.51 0.12 11.99
CA ASN A 317 -18.29 -1.00 12.91
C ASN A 317 -19.17 -0.90 14.17
N TYR A 318 -19.39 0.31 14.70
CA TYR A 318 -20.36 0.54 15.76
C TYR A 318 -21.78 0.16 15.32
N LYS A 319 -22.21 0.53 14.10
CA LYS A 319 -23.50 0.14 13.53
C LYS A 319 -23.62 -1.40 13.39
N VAL A 320 -22.54 -2.12 13.06
CA VAL A 320 -22.53 -3.59 13.05
C VAL A 320 -22.81 -4.15 14.44
N GLN A 321 -22.25 -3.56 15.51
CA GLN A 321 -22.51 -4.02 16.89
C GLN A 321 -23.96 -3.74 17.30
N ILE A 322 -24.52 -2.59 16.92
CA ILE A 322 -25.94 -2.27 17.15
C ILE A 322 -26.87 -3.24 16.41
N ALA A 323 -26.48 -3.64 15.18
CA ALA A 323 -27.26 -4.60 14.41
C ALA A 323 -27.42 -5.99 15.09
N ASN A 324 -26.58 -6.31 16.08
CA ASN A 324 -26.74 -7.54 16.86
C ASN A 324 -27.97 -7.55 17.77
N PHE A 325 -28.51 -6.40 18.10
CA PHE A 325 -29.76 -6.24 18.86
C PHE A 325 -31.02 -6.38 18.00
N LEU A 326 -30.87 -6.43 16.68
CA LEU A 326 -31.98 -6.50 15.73
C LEU A 326 -32.22 -7.95 15.25
N PRO A 327 -33.48 -8.31 14.91
CA PRO A 327 -33.75 -9.61 14.32
C PRO A 327 -33.01 -9.81 13.00
N GLN A 328 -32.70 -11.06 12.69
CA GLN A 328 -32.08 -11.47 11.42
C GLN A 328 -33.02 -12.43 10.73
N ILE A 329 -33.28 -12.20 9.44
CA ILE A 329 -34.15 -13.02 8.60
C ILE A 329 -33.34 -13.54 7.43
N ALA A 330 -33.40 -14.85 7.24
CA ALA A 330 -32.77 -15.52 6.09
C ALA A 330 -33.73 -16.54 5.48
N VAL A 331 -33.67 -16.68 4.17
CA VAL A 331 -34.22 -17.82 3.48
C VAL A 331 -33.14 -18.89 3.40
N THR A 332 -33.51 -20.13 3.74
CA THR A 332 -32.62 -21.28 3.63
C THR A 332 -33.35 -22.37 2.86
N GLY A 333 -32.64 -23.14 2.07
CA GLY A 333 -33.19 -24.29 1.34
C GLY A 333 -32.15 -25.39 1.23
N MET A 334 -32.64 -26.58 1.01
CA MET A 334 -31.84 -27.76 0.76
C MET A 334 -32.55 -28.58 -0.35
N TYR A 335 -31.75 -29.14 -1.25
CA TYR A 335 -32.19 -30.09 -2.26
C TYR A 335 -31.28 -31.30 -2.19
N ASP A 336 -31.88 -32.48 -1.92
CA ASP A 336 -31.16 -33.76 -1.89
C ASP A 336 -30.87 -34.21 -3.33
N ILE A 337 -29.60 -34.29 -3.69
CA ILE A 337 -29.15 -34.70 -5.03
C ILE A 337 -29.00 -36.19 -5.10
N ALA A 338 -28.47 -36.81 -4.07
CA ALA A 338 -28.28 -38.25 -3.97
C ALA A 338 -28.19 -38.65 -2.48
N ASN A 339 -28.85 -39.73 -2.16
CA ASN A 339 -28.80 -40.29 -0.85
C ASN A 339 -28.57 -41.81 -0.89
N LYS A 340 -28.08 -42.34 0.24
CA LYS A 340 -27.98 -43.76 0.49
C LYS A 340 -28.59 -44.00 1.86
N ASP A 341 -29.58 -44.94 1.90
CA ASP A 341 -30.23 -45.39 3.14
C ASP A 341 -30.85 -44.21 3.95
N LEU A 342 -31.20 -43.12 3.29
CA LEU A 342 -31.97 -42.02 3.90
C LEU A 342 -33.44 -42.41 3.97
N SER A 343 -34.08 -41.97 5.04
CA SER A 343 -35.52 -42.21 5.23
C SER A 343 -36.37 -41.79 4.02
N PRO A 344 -37.23 -42.68 3.51
CA PRO A 344 -38.14 -42.36 2.42
C PRO A 344 -39.22 -41.31 2.79
N TYR A 345 -39.26 -40.92 4.08
CA TYR A 345 -40.17 -39.89 4.59
C TYR A 345 -39.51 -38.50 4.59
N MET A 346 -38.22 -38.41 4.31
CA MET A 346 -37.55 -37.13 4.16
C MET A 346 -37.86 -36.55 2.78
N PRO A 347 -38.28 -35.27 2.68
CA PRO A 347 -38.54 -34.63 1.40
C PRO A 347 -37.25 -34.38 0.63
N ASP A 348 -37.31 -34.54 -0.71
CA ASP A 348 -36.17 -34.26 -1.60
C ASP A 348 -35.69 -32.80 -1.54
N TRP A 349 -36.57 -31.87 -1.16
CA TRP A 349 -36.24 -30.47 -1.00
C TRP A 349 -37.02 -29.82 0.14
N MET A 350 -36.37 -28.84 0.75
CA MET A 350 -37.00 -27.98 1.76
C MET A 350 -36.58 -26.53 1.52
N VAL A 351 -37.52 -25.61 1.64
CA VAL A 351 -37.27 -24.17 1.63
C VAL A 351 -38.01 -23.57 2.83
N GLY A 352 -37.32 -22.75 3.57
CA GLY A 352 -37.88 -22.09 4.76
C GLY A 352 -37.35 -20.69 4.98
N VAL A 353 -38.09 -19.91 5.74
CA VAL A 353 -37.70 -18.59 6.25
C VAL A 353 -37.42 -18.76 7.71
N GLY A 354 -36.14 -18.46 8.09
CA GLY A 354 -35.70 -18.47 9.47
C GLY A 354 -35.57 -17.03 10.02
N LEU A 355 -36.10 -16.81 11.24
CA LEU A 355 -35.90 -15.60 12.01
C LEU A 355 -35.06 -15.96 13.25
N LYS A 356 -33.94 -15.25 13.41
CA LYS A 356 -33.08 -15.35 14.60
C LYS A 356 -33.01 -13.98 15.27
N TRP A 357 -33.42 -13.92 16.51
CA TRP A 357 -33.33 -12.70 17.31
C TRP A 357 -32.76 -13.00 18.70
N SER A 358 -31.59 -12.41 18.99
CA SER A 358 -30.99 -12.51 20.30
C SER A 358 -31.60 -11.44 21.22
N ILE A 359 -32.63 -11.78 21.98
CA ILE A 359 -33.35 -10.85 22.87
C ILE A 359 -32.46 -10.42 24.04
N PHE A 360 -31.64 -11.36 24.55
CA PHE A 360 -30.66 -11.08 25.60
C PHE A 360 -29.34 -11.80 25.28
N ASP A 361 -28.28 -11.02 25.27
CA ASP A 361 -26.90 -11.49 25.22
C ASP A 361 -26.02 -10.47 25.96
N GLY A 362 -25.50 -10.88 27.12
CA GLY A 362 -24.68 -10.04 27.99
C GLY A 362 -23.41 -9.46 27.33
N THR A 363 -23.00 -10.02 26.18
CA THR A 363 -21.81 -9.54 25.46
C THR A 363 -22.13 -8.37 24.51
N HIS A 364 -23.35 -8.28 23.97
CA HIS A 364 -23.72 -7.28 22.94
C HIS A 364 -23.58 -5.86 23.45
N TYR A 365 -24.05 -5.57 24.68
CA TYR A 365 -23.97 -4.23 25.26
C TYR A 365 -22.51 -3.75 25.37
N ASN A 366 -21.65 -4.60 25.92
CA ASN A 366 -20.26 -4.23 26.13
C ASN A 366 -19.49 -4.10 24.79
N LYS A 367 -19.79 -4.96 23.78
CA LYS A 367 -19.23 -4.85 22.43
C LYS A 367 -19.65 -3.56 21.74
N ALA A 368 -20.92 -3.17 21.85
CA ALA A 368 -21.41 -1.89 21.30
C ALA A 368 -20.73 -0.70 21.98
N ARG A 369 -20.60 -0.74 23.33
CA ARG A 369 -19.91 0.31 24.09
C ARG A 369 -18.42 0.39 23.72
N ALA A 370 -17.74 -0.74 23.57
CA ALA A 370 -16.35 -0.78 23.13
C ALA A 370 -16.18 -0.18 21.72
N ALA A 371 -17.07 -0.50 20.79
CA ALA A 371 -17.06 0.05 19.44
C ALA A 371 -17.30 1.57 19.45
N LEU A 372 -18.19 2.06 20.30
CA LEU A 372 -18.41 3.51 20.49
C LEU A 372 -17.15 4.20 21.04
N LEU A 373 -16.48 3.59 22.03
CA LEU A 373 -15.23 4.11 22.56
C LEU A 373 -14.12 4.11 21.50
N LYS A 374 -14.09 3.09 20.62
CA LYS A 374 -13.17 3.06 19.49
C LYS A 374 -13.41 4.22 18.52
N THR A 375 -14.68 4.58 18.25
CA THR A 375 -15.00 5.74 17.40
C THR A 375 -14.45 7.03 18.02
N LYS A 376 -14.65 7.23 19.34
CA LYS A 376 -14.10 8.39 20.05
C LYS A 376 -12.58 8.42 20.04
N GLN A 377 -11.93 7.24 20.22
CA GLN A 377 -10.46 7.13 20.14
C GLN A 377 -9.93 7.57 18.77
N VAL A 378 -10.60 7.20 17.68
CA VAL A 378 -10.19 7.60 16.32
C VAL A 378 -10.47 9.09 16.10
N GLU A 379 -11.52 9.66 16.71
CA GLU A 379 -11.80 11.10 16.67
C GLU A 379 -10.67 11.92 17.32
N GLU A 380 -10.20 11.53 18.51
CA GLU A 380 -9.04 12.16 19.15
C GLU A 380 -7.77 12.00 18.29
N PHE A 381 -7.60 10.84 17.67
CA PHE A 381 -6.48 10.64 16.75
C PHE A 381 -6.58 11.54 15.51
N GLN A 382 -7.78 11.80 14.99
CA GLN A 382 -8.01 12.73 13.88
C GLN A 382 -7.61 14.16 14.25
N GLN A 383 -8.00 14.63 15.44
CA GLN A 383 -7.62 15.96 15.94
C GLN A 383 -6.09 16.06 16.09
N LYS A 384 -5.47 15.03 16.66
CA LYS A 384 -4.01 14.96 16.81
C LYS A 384 -3.30 15.01 15.45
N ALA A 385 -3.73 14.22 14.48
CA ALA A 385 -3.15 14.19 13.14
C ALA A 385 -3.26 15.56 12.44
N GLY A 386 -4.40 16.24 12.59
CA GLY A 386 -4.57 17.61 12.08
C GLY A 386 -3.58 18.58 12.70
N SER A 387 -3.45 18.59 14.03
CA SER A 387 -2.50 19.45 14.76
C SER A 387 -1.04 19.14 14.39
N ASP A 388 -0.69 17.86 14.20
CA ASP A 388 0.67 17.48 13.81
C ASP A 388 1.03 17.96 12.40
N VAL A 389 0.10 17.84 11.45
CA VAL A 389 0.28 18.35 10.09
C VAL A 389 0.39 19.88 10.10
N GLU A 390 -0.44 20.57 10.86
CA GLU A 390 -0.38 22.03 11.01
C GLU A 390 0.97 22.50 11.57
N THR A 391 1.45 21.84 12.63
CA THR A 391 2.75 22.10 13.24
C THR A 391 3.90 21.84 12.25
N MET A 392 3.80 20.80 11.42
CA MET A 392 4.80 20.51 10.41
C MET A 392 4.82 21.59 9.31
N ILE A 393 3.65 22.09 8.89
CA ILE A 393 3.57 23.21 7.93
C ILE A 393 4.19 24.47 8.52
N ASP A 394 3.89 24.81 9.78
CA ASP A 394 4.53 25.94 10.47
C ASP A 394 6.05 25.83 10.47
N LYS A 395 6.57 24.64 10.81
CA LYS A 395 8.01 24.37 10.79
C LYS A 395 8.59 24.54 9.39
N LEU A 396 8.01 23.89 8.38
CA LEU A 396 8.54 23.91 7.01
C LEU A 396 8.46 25.31 6.38
N TYR A 397 7.41 26.06 6.67
CA TYR A 397 7.26 27.43 6.19
C TYR A 397 8.33 28.37 6.79
N ASN A 398 8.59 28.25 8.11
CA ASN A 398 9.64 29.01 8.76
C ASN A 398 11.04 28.60 8.29
N GLU A 399 11.27 27.30 8.06
CA GLU A 399 12.53 26.79 7.51
C GLU A 399 12.77 27.30 6.07
N LEU A 400 11.71 27.38 5.26
CA LEU A 400 11.78 27.93 3.92
C LEU A 400 12.13 29.43 3.93
N ASN A 401 11.53 30.20 4.83
CA ASN A 401 11.86 31.63 5.01
C ASN A 401 13.31 31.81 5.48
N MET A 402 13.79 30.97 6.40
CA MET A 402 15.18 30.97 6.85
C MET A 402 16.16 30.77 5.68
N TYR A 403 15.91 29.77 4.81
CA TYR A 403 16.75 29.58 3.63
C TYR A 403 16.66 30.76 2.65
N HIS A 404 15.50 31.37 2.48
CA HIS A 404 15.34 32.54 1.66
C HIS A 404 16.16 33.74 2.19
N GLU A 405 16.09 34.04 3.50
CA GLU A 405 16.89 35.10 4.16
C GLU A 405 18.38 34.81 4.01
N GLN A 406 18.81 33.58 4.27
CA GLN A 406 20.20 33.15 4.10
C GLN A 406 20.69 33.34 2.66
N LEU A 407 19.86 33.05 1.65
CA LEU A 407 20.23 33.26 0.24
C LEU A 407 20.43 34.74 -0.12
N VAL A 408 19.62 35.63 0.47
CA VAL A 408 19.77 37.08 0.28
C VAL A 408 21.07 37.59 0.92
N GLU A 409 21.40 37.11 2.13
CA GLU A 409 22.64 37.46 2.82
C GLU A 409 23.87 36.94 2.08
N LEU A 410 23.83 35.69 1.62
CA LEU A 410 24.93 35.04 0.89
C LEU A 410 25.21 35.69 -0.48
N GLU A 411 24.25 36.38 -1.10
CA GLU A 411 24.49 37.14 -2.34
C GLU A 411 25.49 38.28 -2.10
N SER A 412 25.28 39.03 -1.03
CA SER A 412 26.23 40.11 -0.64
C SER A 412 27.58 39.55 -0.21
N ALA A 413 27.60 38.47 0.59
CA ALA A 413 28.83 37.80 1.01
C ALA A 413 29.64 37.27 -0.20
N LYS A 414 28.98 36.70 -1.22
CA LYS A 414 29.62 36.25 -2.45
C LYS A 414 30.32 37.42 -3.18
N SER A 415 29.63 38.54 -3.34
CA SER A 415 30.17 39.70 -4.03
C SER A 415 31.40 40.26 -3.30
N PHE A 416 31.37 40.31 -1.99
CA PHE A 416 32.53 40.74 -1.16
C PHE A 416 33.69 39.76 -1.26
N ALA A 417 33.44 38.45 -1.19
CA ALA A 417 34.49 37.44 -1.26
C ALA A 417 35.15 37.39 -2.65
N GLU A 418 34.38 37.60 -3.74
CA GLU A 418 34.93 37.73 -5.11
C GLU A 418 35.85 38.93 -5.24
N GLU A 419 35.44 40.09 -4.75
CA GLU A 419 36.30 41.31 -4.79
C GLU A 419 37.51 41.18 -3.86
N LEU A 420 37.36 40.56 -2.68
CA LEU A 420 38.49 40.28 -1.78
C LEU A 420 39.53 39.40 -2.47
N LEU A 421 39.15 38.31 -3.08
CA LEU A 421 40.08 37.43 -3.78
C LEU A 421 40.77 38.16 -4.94
N ARG A 422 40.00 38.91 -5.75
CA ARG A 422 40.54 39.70 -6.84
C ARG A 422 41.62 40.72 -6.37
N THR A 423 41.33 41.38 -5.24
CA THR A 423 42.24 42.41 -4.66
C THR A 423 43.50 41.76 -4.12
N ARG A 424 43.38 40.62 -3.37
CA ARG A 424 44.53 39.90 -2.80
C ARG A 424 45.42 39.30 -3.90
N GLN A 425 44.83 38.75 -4.97
CA GLN A 425 45.60 38.27 -6.11
C GLN A 425 46.40 39.37 -6.78
N LYS A 426 45.85 40.57 -6.99
CA LYS A 426 46.55 41.70 -7.56
C LYS A 426 47.69 42.18 -6.65
N ALA A 427 47.38 42.34 -5.36
CA ALA A 427 48.40 42.79 -4.36
C ALA A 427 49.56 41.79 -4.26
N PHE A 428 49.29 40.47 -4.39
CA PHE A 428 50.32 39.45 -4.38
C PHE A 428 51.27 39.56 -5.59
N VAL A 429 50.71 39.81 -6.79
CA VAL A 429 51.52 40.03 -8.01
C VAL A 429 52.36 41.29 -7.92
N GLU A 430 51.89 42.31 -7.18
CA GLU A 430 52.58 43.59 -6.96
C GLU A 430 53.47 43.55 -5.71
N GLU A 431 53.71 42.36 -5.11
CA GLU A 431 54.53 42.13 -3.93
C GLU A 431 54.06 42.88 -2.65
N MET A 432 52.77 43.31 -2.65
CA MET A 432 52.13 44.06 -1.54
C MET A 432 51.29 43.16 -0.61
N SER A 433 51.16 41.87 -0.87
CA SER A 433 50.40 40.87 -0.09
C SER A 433 51.19 39.56 0.00
N ASN A 434 50.96 38.80 1.03
CA ASN A 434 51.61 37.48 1.18
C ASN A 434 50.78 36.37 0.59
N ALA A 435 51.39 35.21 0.38
CA ALA A 435 50.77 34.00 -0.16
C ALA A 435 49.56 33.52 0.66
N THR A 436 49.64 33.65 1.98
CA THR A 436 48.58 33.20 2.90
C THR A 436 47.25 33.96 2.69
N GLU A 437 47.35 35.29 2.45
CA GLU A 437 46.16 36.13 2.25
C GLU A 437 45.39 35.77 0.97
N VAL A 438 46.07 35.33 -0.09
CA VAL A 438 45.44 34.85 -1.32
C VAL A 438 44.74 33.51 -1.09
N VAL A 439 45.40 32.59 -0.36
CA VAL A 439 44.84 31.31 0.05
C VAL A 439 43.56 31.50 0.87
N ASP A 440 43.62 32.33 1.92
CA ASP A 440 42.50 32.60 2.80
C ASP A 440 41.29 33.20 2.03
N ALA A 441 41.54 34.17 1.15
CA ALA A 441 40.50 34.76 0.30
C ALA A 441 39.88 33.74 -0.66
N SER A 442 40.69 32.84 -1.25
CA SER A 442 40.21 31.77 -2.12
C SER A 442 39.31 30.75 -1.38
N LEU A 443 39.75 30.35 -0.18
CA LEU A 443 38.97 29.44 0.67
C LEU A 443 37.67 30.09 1.15
N ALA A 444 37.70 31.37 1.55
CA ALA A 444 36.52 32.13 1.95
C ALA A 444 35.48 32.20 0.81
N LEU A 445 35.89 32.51 -0.42
CA LEU A 445 35.00 32.52 -1.58
C LEU A 445 34.42 31.14 -1.86
N ALA A 446 35.25 30.09 -1.81
CA ALA A 446 34.77 28.73 -2.02
C ALA A 446 33.74 28.31 -0.97
N GLN A 447 33.94 28.68 0.29
CA GLN A 447 32.99 28.41 1.38
C GLN A 447 31.66 29.11 1.12
N VAL A 448 31.65 30.41 0.81
CA VAL A 448 30.40 31.15 0.52
C VAL A 448 29.67 30.56 -0.67
N ARG A 449 30.36 30.17 -1.74
CA ARG A 449 29.77 29.53 -2.92
C ARG A 449 29.10 28.18 -2.56
N ILE A 450 29.75 27.36 -1.74
CA ILE A 450 29.19 26.09 -1.29
C ILE A 450 27.99 26.29 -0.36
N GLU A 451 28.09 27.20 0.60
CA GLU A 451 26.98 27.54 1.53
C GLU A 451 25.75 28.03 0.75
N ARG A 452 25.94 28.85 -0.30
CA ARG A 452 24.86 29.32 -1.15
C ARG A 452 24.17 28.16 -1.91
N LEU A 453 24.95 27.25 -2.49
CA LEU A 453 24.41 26.06 -3.16
C LEU A 453 23.65 25.15 -2.17
N GLN A 454 24.13 25.02 -0.94
CA GLN A 454 23.47 24.27 0.12
C GLN A 454 22.17 24.95 0.56
N ALA A 455 22.14 26.26 0.69
CA ALA A 455 20.93 27.00 1.01
C ALA A 455 19.87 26.89 -0.09
N MET A 456 20.25 26.95 -1.38
CA MET A 456 19.35 26.71 -2.49
C MET A 456 18.77 25.31 -2.49
N TYR A 457 19.60 24.30 -2.28
CA TYR A 457 19.16 22.91 -2.13
C TYR A 457 18.22 22.73 -0.92
N GLY A 458 18.55 23.36 0.23
CA GLY A 458 17.71 23.38 1.41
C GLY A 458 16.34 23.98 1.12
N TYR A 459 16.30 25.10 0.40
CA TYR A 459 15.05 25.75 -0.05
C TYR A 459 14.22 24.80 -0.94
N ASP A 460 14.83 24.23 -1.97
CA ASP A 460 14.18 23.29 -2.91
C ASP A 460 13.54 22.11 -2.20
N LEU A 461 14.30 21.46 -1.32
CA LEU A 461 13.83 20.30 -0.57
C LEU A 461 12.71 20.67 0.43
N THR A 462 12.87 21.80 1.12
CA THR A 462 11.86 22.28 2.09
C THR A 462 10.57 22.68 1.39
N LEU A 463 10.64 23.28 0.20
CA LEU A 463 9.47 23.59 -0.63
C LEU A 463 8.75 22.29 -1.06
N ALA A 464 9.47 21.28 -1.53
CA ALA A 464 8.89 20.00 -1.90
C ALA A 464 8.17 19.34 -0.71
N ARG A 465 8.76 19.38 0.48
CA ARG A 465 8.14 18.88 1.72
C ARG A 465 6.91 19.69 2.11
N LEU A 466 6.95 21.02 2.01
CA LEU A 466 5.82 21.89 2.30
C LEU A 466 4.62 21.56 1.39
N LEU A 467 4.87 21.38 0.09
CA LEU A 467 3.83 21.00 -0.87
C LEU A 467 3.29 19.59 -0.61
N GLN A 468 4.15 18.65 -0.23
CA GLN A 468 3.75 17.30 0.16
C GLN A 468 2.83 17.32 1.39
N TYR A 469 3.21 18.02 2.46
CA TYR A 469 2.39 18.13 3.68
C TYR A 469 1.11 18.95 3.45
N SER A 470 1.11 19.85 2.48
CA SER A 470 -0.09 20.58 2.03
C SER A 470 -1.02 19.75 1.13
N GLY A 471 -0.58 18.52 0.74
CA GLY A 471 -1.37 17.60 -0.09
C GLY A 471 -1.37 17.93 -1.58
N ILE A 472 -0.39 18.68 -2.06
CA ILE A 472 -0.22 19.10 -3.46
C ILE A 472 1.22 18.90 -3.98
N PRO A 473 1.83 17.71 -3.79
CA PRO A 473 3.21 17.47 -4.23
C PRO A 473 3.40 17.61 -5.76
N GLU A 474 2.34 17.42 -6.54
CA GLU A 474 2.33 17.59 -7.99
C GLU A 474 2.61 19.03 -8.45
N GLU A 475 2.31 20.03 -7.60
CA GLU A 475 2.53 21.43 -7.89
C GLU A 475 4.01 21.85 -7.90
N TYR A 476 4.92 21.00 -7.42
CA TYR A 476 6.34 21.34 -7.34
C TYR A 476 6.93 21.82 -8.67
N ASN A 477 6.59 21.18 -9.80
CA ASN A 477 7.02 21.61 -11.13
C ASN A 477 6.45 22.99 -11.53
N ASN A 478 5.20 23.28 -11.13
CA ASN A 478 4.57 24.56 -11.38
C ASN A 478 5.28 25.69 -10.62
N TYR A 479 5.71 25.39 -9.36
CA TYR A 479 6.50 26.35 -8.57
C TYR A 479 7.85 26.65 -9.22
N ARG A 480 8.51 25.67 -9.85
CA ARG A 480 9.75 25.86 -10.60
C ARG A 480 9.61 26.74 -11.87
N GLN A 481 8.40 26.84 -12.39
CA GLN A 481 8.09 27.62 -13.59
C GLN A 481 7.41 28.97 -13.30
N LYS A 482 7.20 29.30 -12.01
CA LYS A 482 6.59 30.58 -11.62
C LYS A 482 7.44 31.78 -12.06
N PHE A 483 6.76 32.89 -12.30
CA PHE A 483 7.43 34.16 -12.50
C PHE A 483 8.23 34.56 -11.23
N GLY A 484 9.47 35.04 -11.44
CA GLY A 484 10.35 35.42 -10.31
C GLY A 484 11.20 34.27 -9.75
N VAL A 485 11.21 33.09 -10.39
CA VAL A 485 12.16 32.02 -10.09
C VAL A 485 13.58 32.49 -10.34
N LYS A 486 14.44 32.34 -9.34
CA LYS A 486 15.88 32.55 -9.45
C LYS A 486 16.58 31.22 -9.50
N THR A 487 17.36 30.98 -10.54
CA THR A 487 18.15 29.75 -10.71
C THR A 487 19.62 30.07 -10.67
N GLU A 488 20.43 29.13 -10.17
CA GLU A 488 21.88 29.26 -10.21
C GLU A 488 22.52 27.93 -10.59
N SER A 489 23.42 28.01 -11.57
CA SER A 489 24.39 26.96 -11.84
C SER A 489 25.79 27.54 -11.78
N TYR A 490 26.69 26.89 -11.04
CA TYR A 490 28.07 27.32 -10.98
C TYR A 490 28.73 27.17 -12.35
N LYS A 491 29.16 28.30 -12.92
CA LYS A 491 30.00 28.34 -14.13
C LYS A 491 31.44 28.56 -13.66
N SER A 492 32.33 27.60 -13.95
CA SER A 492 33.75 27.75 -13.65
C SER A 492 34.27 29.01 -14.39
N GLU A 493 34.79 29.98 -13.66
CA GLU A 493 35.53 31.10 -14.23
C GLU A 493 36.89 30.55 -14.62
N LYS A 494 37.20 30.52 -15.92
CA LYS A 494 38.55 30.26 -16.36
C LYS A 494 39.43 31.39 -15.82
N ILE A 495 40.25 31.10 -14.81
CA ILE A 495 41.28 31.99 -14.31
C ILE A 495 42.30 32.16 -15.46
N ASN A 496 42.17 33.24 -16.22
CA ASN A 496 43.14 33.63 -17.27
C ASN A 496 44.43 34.08 -16.65
#